data_1c1c62c0a4dbae10ccbbc871cf934442
#
_entry.id   1c1c62c0a4dbae10ccbbc871cf934442
#
_cell.length_a   1.000
_cell.length_b   1.000
_cell.length_c   1.000
_cell.angle_alpha   90.00
_cell.angle_beta   90.00
_cell.angle_gamma   90.00
#
_symmetry.space_group_name_H-M   'P 1'
#
loop_
_entity.id
_entity.type
_entity.pdbx_description
1 polymer ?
#
loop_
_entity_poly.entity_id
_entity_poly.type
_entity_poly.pdbx_seq_one_letter_code
_entity_poly.pdbx_strand_id
1 'polypeptide(L)'
;MSIRFAAAQAVSSISTWGLKHVFRRPAANFPGKIALYVDPRLLANLRGKLTRGSIMVVGTNGKTTVTNLLADVLEGSGARVVCNRTGANLDSGVSTALLHAKEADWGVFESDELWLLSLIHI
;
A
#
# COMPACT_ATOMS: atom_id res chain seq x y z
N MET A 1 5.16 -19.58 1.20
CA MET A 1 4.10 -18.56 1.42
C MET A 1 3.14 -19.11 2.45
N SER A 2 2.82 -18.35 3.51
CA SER A 2 1.93 -18.87 4.55
C SER A 2 0.47 -18.88 4.07
N ILE A 3 -0.34 -19.85 4.59
CA ILE A 3 -1.77 -19.95 4.26
C ILE A 3 -2.50 -18.65 4.64
N ARG A 4 -2.09 -18.00 5.73
CA ARG A 4 -2.65 -16.70 6.17
C ARG A 4 -2.40 -15.59 5.16
N PHE A 5 -1.22 -15.55 4.55
CA PHE A 5 -0.89 -14.57 3.52
C PHE A 5 -1.74 -14.76 2.26
N ALA A 6 -1.90 -16.00 1.80
CA ALA A 6 -2.76 -16.31 0.67
C ALA A 6 -4.24 -15.96 0.96
N ALA A 7 -4.72 -16.26 2.16
CA ALA A 7 -6.07 -15.90 2.62
C ALA A 7 -6.25 -14.37 2.65
N ALA A 8 -5.28 -13.62 3.19
CA ALA A 8 -5.32 -12.16 3.24
C ALA A 8 -5.40 -11.52 1.83
N GLN A 9 -4.65 -12.06 0.87
CA GLN A 9 -4.72 -11.63 -0.54
C GLN A 9 -6.09 -11.93 -1.17
N ALA A 10 -6.63 -13.11 -0.94
CA ALA A 10 -7.94 -13.51 -1.47
C ALA A 10 -9.07 -12.64 -0.90
N VAL A 11 -9.09 -12.44 0.42
CA VAL A 11 -10.09 -11.60 1.11
C VAL A 11 -10.00 -10.15 0.63
N SER A 12 -8.80 -9.60 0.47
CA SER A 12 -8.60 -8.25 -0.07
C SER A 12 -9.15 -8.12 -1.48
N SER A 13 -8.89 -9.08 -2.35
CA SER A 13 -9.37 -9.08 -3.74
C SER A 13 -10.90 -9.14 -3.82
N ILE A 14 -11.52 -10.01 -3.03
CA ILE A 14 -12.99 -10.14 -2.96
C ILE A 14 -13.61 -8.85 -2.41
N SER A 15 -13.05 -8.27 -1.35
CA SER A 15 -13.52 -7.00 -0.77
C SER A 15 -13.44 -5.86 -1.77
N THR A 16 -12.35 -5.76 -2.52
CA THR A 16 -12.17 -4.74 -3.55
C THR A 16 -13.17 -4.88 -4.68
N TRP A 17 -13.40 -6.12 -5.14
CA TRP A 17 -14.39 -6.40 -6.17
C TRP A 17 -15.80 -6.00 -5.71
N GLY A 18 -16.18 -6.41 -4.49
CA GLY A 18 -17.48 -6.08 -3.90
C GLY A 18 -17.68 -4.58 -3.73
N LEU A 19 -16.68 -3.85 -3.22
CA LEU A 19 -16.75 -2.40 -3.04
C LEU A 19 -16.89 -1.64 -4.36
N LYS A 20 -16.16 -2.06 -5.40
CA LYS A 20 -16.21 -1.43 -6.72
C LYS A 20 -17.53 -1.69 -7.45
N HIS A 21 -18.04 -2.92 -7.39
CA HIS A 21 -19.18 -3.34 -8.19
C HIS A 21 -20.53 -3.16 -7.48
N VAL A 22 -20.57 -3.30 -6.16
CA VAL A 22 -21.82 -3.22 -5.38
C VAL A 22 -22.01 -1.83 -4.79
N PHE A 23 -20.97 -1.25 -4.17
CA PHE A 23 -21.09 0.02 -3.44
C PHE A 23 -20.57 1.24 -4.20
N ARG A 24 -19.90 1.08 -5.35
CA ARG A 24 -19.31 2.16 -6.17
C ARG A 24 -18.46 3.13 -5.34
N ARG A 25 -17.83 2.67 -4.25
CA ARG A 25 -16.97 3.47 -3.38
C ARG A 25 -15.48 3.18 -3.64
N PRO A 26 -14.60 4.18 -3.50
CA PRO A 26 -13.16 3.96 -3.59
C PRO A 26 -12.70 2.97 -2.51
N ALA A 27 -12.07 1.89 -2.92
CA ALA A 27 -11.56 0.85 -2.01
C ALA A 27 -10.14 1.19 -1.53
N ALA A 28 -9.95 2.39 -0.93
CA ALA A 28 -8.61 2.86 -0.56
C ALA A 28 -8.02 2.16 0.68
N ASN A 29 -8.82 1.97 1.72
CA ASN A 29 -8.32 1.46 3.01
C ASN A 29 -8.94 0.14 3.44
N PHE A 30 -10.18 -0.13 3.05
CA PHE A 30 -10.97 -1.24 3.59
C PHE A 30 -10.37 -2.62 3.29
N PRO A 31 -9.92 -2.93 2.05
CA PRO A 31 -9.31 -4.22 1.76
C PRO A 31 -8.02 -4.47 2.54
N GLY A 32 -7.18 -3.44 2.70
CA GLY A 32 -5.96 -3.52 3.50
C GLY A 32 -6.24 -3.74 4.98
N LYS A 33 -7.28 -3.10 5.53
CA LYS A 33 -7.67 -3.27 6.93
C LYS A 33 -8.10 -4.70 7.24
N ILE A 34 -8.92 -5.31 6.38
CA ILE A 34 -9.33 -6.71 6.54
C ILE A 34 -8.13 -7.64 6.40
N ALA A 35 -7.28 -7.39 5.39
CA ALA A 35 -6.11 -8.23 5.15
C ALA A 35 -5.10 -8.17 6.31
N LEU A 36 -4.88 -7.01 6.93
CA LEU A 36 -4.06 -6.86 8.13
C LEU A 36 -4.65 -7.57 9.36
N TYR A 37 -5.97 -7.62 9.46
CA TYR A 37 -6.64 -8.38 10.52
C TYR A 37 -6.42 -9.89 10.37
N VAL A 38 -6.42 -10.39 9.13
CA VAL A 38 -6.18 -11.82 8.80
C VAL A 38 -4.69 -12.17 8.97
N ASP A 39 -3.79 -11.29 8.51
CA ASP A 39 -2.35 -11.49 8.62
C ASP A 39 -1.67 -10.21 9.17
N PRO A 40 -1.40 -10.14 10.48
CA PRO A 40 -0.69 -9.00 11.08
C PRO A 40 0.73 -8.77 10.54
N ARG A 41 1.34 -9.76 9.86
CA ARG A 41 2.65 -9.65 9.22
C ARG A 41 2.55 -9.34 7.72
N LEU A 42 1.38 -8.96 7.25
CA LEU A 42 1.10 -8.73 5.84
C LEU A 42 2.10 -7.78 5.19
N LEU A 43 2.40 -6.66 5.82
CA LEU A 43 3.34 -5.65 5.28
C LEU A 43 4.75 -6.23 5.09
N ALA A 44 5.27 -6.95 6.08
CA ALA A 44 6.56 -7.61 5.96
C ALA A 44 6.58 -8.67 4.84
N ASN A 45 5.46 -9.38 4.65
CA ASN A 45 5.33 -10.37 3.57
C ASN A 45 5.21 -9.71 2.18
N LEU A 46 4.63 -8.49 2.10
CA LEU A 46 4.50 -7.74 0.85
C LEU A 46 5.79 -7.03 0.41
N ARG A 47 6.75 -6.88 1.32
CA ARG A 47 8.08 -6.28 1.04
C ARG A 47 8.75 -6.90 -0.18
N GLY A 48 8.64 -8.21 -0.37
CA GLY A 48 9.22 -8.91 -1.51
C GLY A 48 8.72 -8.49 -2.88
N LYS A 49 7.66 -7.69 -2.95
CA LYS A 49 7.15 -7.11 -4.21
C LYS A 49 7.96 -5.89 -4.69
N LEU A 50 8.79 -5.29 -3.81
CA LEU A 50 9.59 -4.11 -4.12
C LEU A 50 11.04 -4.55 -4.33
N THR A 51 11.56 -4.39 -5.56
CA THR A 51 12.91 -4.91 -5.91
C THR A 51 14.04 -3.99 -5.46
N ARG A 52 13.79 -2.69 -5.29
CA ARG A 52 14.79 -1.70 -4.87
C ARG A 52 14.55 -1.16 -3.46
N GLY A 53 13.29 -0.98 -3.06
CA GLY A 53 12.94 -0.53 -1.72
C GLY A 53 11.73 0.38 -1.67
N SER A 54 11.58 1.07 -0.54
CA SER A 54 10.47 1.99 -0.30
C SER A 54 10.95 3.34 0.21
N ILE A 55 10.17 4.37 -0.10
CA ILE A 55 10.32 5.74 0.39
C ILE A 55 9.07 6.07 1.20
N MET A 56 9.25 6.44 2.45
CA MET A 56 8.16 6.87 3.33
C MET A 56 8.18 8.38 3.46
N VAL A 57 7.07 9.03 3.14
CA VAL A 57 6.88 10.48 3.30
C VAL A 57 6.04 10.73 4.54
N VAL A 58 6.64 11.38 5.52
CA VAL A 58 5.99 11.75 6.79
C VAL A 58 6.03 13.25 6.96
N GLY A 59 5.13 13.79 7.75
CA GLY A 59 5.08 15.23 8.04
C GLY A 59 3.65 15.72 8.22
N THR A 60 3.49 16.95 8.68
CA THR A 60 2.19 17.54 9.02
C THR A 60 1.42 17.94 7.75
N ASN A 61 2.09 18.60 6.80
CA ASN A 61 1.48 19.13 5.58
C ASN A 61 2.27 18.73 4.34
N GLY A 62 1.60 18.66 3.18
CA GLY A 62 2.22 18.43 1.89
C GLY A 62 2.62 16.99 1.60
N LYS A 63 2.34 16.03 2.48
CA LYS A 63 2.68 14.62 2.29
C LYS A 63 2.22 14.08 0.94
N THR A 64 0.95 14.21 0.62
CA THR A 64 0.36 13.70 -0.62
C THR A 64 1.01 14.33 -1.86
N THR A 65 1.26 15.65 -1.82
CA THR A 65 1.92 16.35 -2.93
C THR A 65 3.34 15.84 -3.14
N VAL A 66 4.13 15.72 -2.09
CA VAL A 66 5.52 15.23 -2.16
C VAL A 66 5.55 13.77 -2.60
N THR A 67 4.67 12.94 -2.07
CA THR A 67 4.56 11.52 -2.43
C THR A 67 4.25 11.34 -3.92
N ASN A 68 3.26 12.08 -4.43
CA ASN A 68 2.90 12.02 -5.84
C ASN A 68 4.03 12.53 -6.73
N LEU A 69 4.67 13.64 -6.35
CA LEU A 69 5.80 14.18 -7.11
C LEU A 69 6.97 13.19 -7.19
N LEU A 70 7.33 12.57 -6.08
CA LEU A 70 8.38 11.54 -6.05
C LEU A 70 8.03 10.33 -6.92
N ALA A 71 6.77 9.88 -6.83
CA ALA A 71 6.30 8.78 -7.67
C ALA A 71 6.40 9.14 -9.16
N ASP A 72 5.95 10.34 -9.56
CA ASP A 72 5.99 10.81 -10.94
C ASP A 72 7.43 10.95 -11.47
N VAL A 73 8.36 11.44 -10.65
CA VAL A 73 9.79 11.54 -11.00
C VAL A 73 10.40 10.15 -11.23
N LEU A 74 10.11 9.19 -10.34
CA LEU A 74 10.61 7.82 -10.47
C LEU A 74 10.00 7.11 -11.70
N GLU A 75 8.70 7.26 -11.92
CA GLU A 75 8.03 6.73 -13.12
C GLU A 75 8.59 7.36 -14.39
N GLY A 76 8.85 8.67 -14.38
CA GLY A 76 9.49 9.39 -15.49
C GLY A 76 10.92 8.91 -15.79
N SER A 77 11.62 8.34 -14.81
CA SER A 77 12.92 7.69 -14.99
C SER A 77 12.84 6.25 -15.52
N GLY A 78 11.64 5.73 -15.75
CA GLY A 78 11.39 4.36 -16.22
C GLY A 78 11.23 3.32 -15.13
N ALA A 79 11.18 3.72 -13.85
CA ALA A 79 10.94 2.79 -12.75
C ALA A 79 9.45 2.45 -12.62
N ARG A 80 9.16 1.21 -12.20
CA ARG A 80 7.80 0.79 -11.82
C ARG A 80 7.56 1.19 -10.37
N VAL A 81 6.53 1.98 -10.12
CA VAL A 81 6.25 2.55 -8.80
C VAL A 81 4.89 2.11 -8.28
N VAL A 82 4.84 1.75 -7.01
CA VAL A 82 3.60 1.58 -6.23
C VAL A 82 3.48 2.75 -5.27
N CYS A 83 2.33 3.42 -5.27
CA CYS A 83 2.10 4.61 -4.47
C CYS A 83 0.67 4.63 -3.92
N ASN A 84 0.47 5.12 -2.70
CA ASN A 84 -0.85 5.36 -2.11
C ASN A 84 -1.38 6.76 -2.48
N ARG A 85 -1.50 7.04 -3.78
CA ARG A 85 -1.82 8.36 -4.36
C ARG A 85 -3.08 9.05 -3.82
N THR A 86 -4.00 8.30 -3.23
CA THR A 86 -5.28 8.83 -2.73
C THR A 86 -5.20 9.39 -1.32
N GLY A 87 -4.00 9.55 -0.75
CA GLY A 87 -3.82 10.07 0.60
C GLY A 87 -4.25 9.09 1.70
N ALA A 88 -4.28 7.80 1.38
CA ALA A 88 -4.56 6.75 2.36
C ALA A 88 -3.30 6.49 3.20
N ASN A 89 -3.07 7.35 4.18
CA ASN A 89 -1.83 7.47 4.97
C ASN A 89 -1.73 6.49 6.16
N LEU A 90 -2.67 5.56 6.27
CA LEU A 90 -2.66 4.50 7.26
C LEU A 90 -2.00 3.23 6.70
N ASP A 91 -1.57 2.34 7.59
CA ASP A 91 -1.04 1.01 7.25
C ASP A 91 -1.96 0.22 6.31
N SER A 92 -3.27 0.35 6.49
CA SER A 92 -4.29 -0.25 5.63
C SER A 92 -4.27 0.30 4.20
N GLY A 93 -3.97 1.57 4.00
CA GLY A 93 -3.84 2.19 2.69
C GLY A 93 -2.59 1.71 1.95
N VAL A 94 -1.46 1.66 2.63
CA VAL A 94 -0.21 1.11 2.12
C VAL A 94 -0.38 -0.38 1.78
N SER A 95 -1.01 -1.16 2.68
CA SER A 95 -1.31 -2.57 2.44
C SER A 95 -2.19 -2.78 1.22
N THR A 96 -3.23 -1.95 1.05
CA THR A 96 -4.11 -2.01 -0.12
C THR A 96 -3.34 -1.75 -1.42
N ALA A 97 -2.49 -0.72 -1.45
CA ALA A 97 -1.68 -0.39 -2.62
C ALA A 97 -0.74 -1.56 -2.98
N LEU A 98 -0.03 -2.12 -2.00
CA LEU A 98 0.87 -3.25 -2.20
C LEU A 98 0.16 -4.55 -2.58
N LEU A 99 -1.02 -4.83 -2.02
CA LEU A 99 -1.80 -6.03 -2.36
C LEU A 99 -2.21 -6.05 -3.82
N HIS A 100 -2.60 -4.89 -4.36
CA HIS A 100 -3.03 -4.76 -5.76
C HIS A 100 -1.88 -4.58 -6.73
N ALA A 101 -0.69 -4.27 -6.24
CA ALA A 101 0.49 -4.14 -7.06
C ALA A 101 0.98 -5.50 -7.55
N LYS A 102 1.46 -5.52 -8.79
CA LYS A 102 2.41 -6.53 -9.27
C LYS A 102 3.79 -6.20 -8.67
N GLU A 103 4.85 -6.85 -9.11
CA GLU A 103 6.23 -6.45 -8.76
C GLU A 103 6.49 -5.01 -9.22
N ALA A 104 7.14 -4.24 -8.37
CA ALA A 104 7.54 -2.87 -8.63
C ALA A 104 9.00 -2.65 -8.20
N ASP A 105 9.62 -1.59 -8.72
CA ASP A 105 10.98 -1.25 -8.34
C ASP A 105 10.97 -0.46 -7.03
N TRP A 106 10.06 0.48 -6.91
CA TRP A 106 9.93 1.35 -5.74
C TRP A 106 8.52 1.38 -5.17
N GLY A 107 8.43 1.44 -3.85
CA GLY A 107 7.24 1.87 -3.14
C GLY A 107 7.41 3.32 -2.68
N VAL A 108 6.44 4.19 -2.96
CA VAL A 108 6.42 5.57 -2.45
C VAL A 108 5.12 5.77 -1.69
N PHE A 109 5.24 5.92 -0.38
CA PHE A 109 4.07 5.94 0.50
C PHE A 109 4.08 7.14 1.42
N GLU A 110 2.92 7.76 1.60
CA GLU A 110 2.72 8.69 2.70
C GLU A 110 2.23 7.95 3.94
N SER A 111 2.64 8.41 5.10
CA SER A 111 2.21 7.88 6.39
C SER A 111 2.10 9.00 7.43
N ASP A 112 1.19 8.83 8.38
CA ASP A 112 1.22 9.60 9.60
C ASP A 112 2.30 9.04 10.54
N GLU A 113 2.88 9.90 11.37
CA GLU A 113 4.00 9.56 12.27
C GLU A 113 3.66 8.38 13.19
N LEU A 114 2.41 8.28 13.64
CA LEU A 114 1.94 7.22 14.52
C LEU A 114 2.05 5.82 13.90
N TRP A 115 2.00 5.72 12.58
CA TRP A 115 2.03 4.45 11.84
C TRP A 115 3.40 4.12 11.27
N LEU A 116 4.36 5.03 11.39
CA LEU A 116 5.70 4.86 10.84
C LEU A 116 6.37 3.58 11.36
N LEU A 117 6.24 3.29 12.66
CA LEU A 117 6.84 2.10 13.26
C LEU A 117 6.30 0.78 12.69
N SER A 118 5.02 0.77 12.28
CA SER A 118 4.42 -0.41 11.62
C SER A 118 4.90 -0.59 10.18
N LEU A 119 5.38 0.49 9.55
CA LEU A 119 5.70 0.54 8.13
C LEU A 119 7.21 0.46 7.85
N ILE A 120 8.09 0.64 8.85
CA ILE A 120 9.55 0.61 8.66
C ILE A 120 10.10 -0.76 8.22
N HIS A 121 9.26 -1.78 8.21
CA HIS A 121 9.65 -3.13 7.79
C HIS A 121 9.39 -3.42 6.30
N ILE A 122 8.90 -2.42 5.54
CA ILE A 122 8.61 -2.53 4.11
C ILE A 122 9.84 -2.25 3.25
#